data_cc0f24312d60e56372cb3a52016c1bc6
#
_entry.id   cc0f24312d60e56372cb3a52016c1bc6
#
_cell.length_a   1.000
_cell.length_b   1.000
_cell.length_c   1.000
_cell.angle_alpha   90.00
_cell.angle_beta   90.00
_cell.angle_gamma   90.00
#
_symmetry.space_group_name_H-M   'P 1'
#
loop_
_entity.id
_entity.type
_entity.pdbx_description
1 polymer ?
#
loop_
_entity_poly.entity_id
_entity_poly.type
_entity_poly.pdbx_seq_one_letter_code
_entity_poly.pdbx_strand_id
1 'polypeptide(L)'
;MALRIIQIVLITYAVVVGTIIIRDFIKNREKDMSVKMQVAHYILGFVVNFFDALGIGSFAPTCAAYAGFKMIDDDRKVPGTMNAGVAIPVIFEALLFITAVEVKLTTLVPMVLCGIIGSLVGTRF
;
A
#
# COMPACT_ATOMS: atom_id res chain seq x y z
N MET A 1 0.08 6.58 26.37
CA MET A 1 -0.66 5.31 26.30
C MET A 1 -1.30 5.07 24.95
N ALA A 2 -2.10 5.99 24.44
CA ALA A 2 -2.80 5.83 23.16
C ALA A 2 -1.87 5.60 21.96
N LEU A 3 -0.76 6.31 21.87
CA LEU A 3 0.24 6.12 20.80
C LEU A 3 0.83 4.70 20.80
N ARG A 4 1.09 4.12 21.97
CA ARG A 4 1.57 2.74 22.07
C ARG A 4 0.54 1.72 21.61
N ILE A 5 -0.74 1.97 21.89
CA ILE A 5 -1.83 1.11 21.42
C ILE A 5 -1.90 1.16 19.90
N ILE A 6 -1.84 2.34 19.30
CA ILE A 6 -1.85 2.51 17.84
C ILE A 6 -0.64 1.82 17.20
N GLN A 7 0.56 1.98 17.78
CA GLN A 7 1.75 1.29 17.29
C GLN A 7 1.61 -0.23 17.35
N ILE A 8 1.10 -0.77 18.45
CA ILE A 8 0.89 -2.23 18.60
C ILE A 8 -0.13 -2.73 17.57
N VAL A 9 -1.23 -2.01 17.38
CA VAL A 9 -2.24 -2.34 16.36
C VAL A 9 -1.65 -2.33 14.96
N LEU A 10 -0.87 -1.30 14.61
CA LEU A 10 -0.21 -1.20 13.30
C LEU A 10 0.81 -2.33 13.09
N ILE A 11 1.62 -2.64 14.09
CA ILE A 11 2.59 -3.73 14.01
C ILE A 11 1.88 -5.08 13.85
N THR A 12 0.81 -5.32 14.62
CA THR A 12 0.01 -6.54 14.50
C THR A 12 -0.61 -6.65 13.12
N TYR A 13 -1.17 -5.56 12.61
CA TYR A 13 -1.73 -5.50 11.26
C TYR A 13 -0.65 -5.75 10.19
N ALA A 14 0.54 -5.16 10.34
CA ALA A 14 1.67 -5.37 9.44
C ALA A 14 2.10 -6.84 9.39
N VAL A 15 2.18 -7.50 10.55
CA VAL A 15 2.55 -8.92 10.64
C VAL A 15 1.49 -9.80 9.96
N VAL A 16 0.21 -9.55 10.22
CA VAL A 16 -0.89 -10.33 9.62
C VAL A 16 -0.90 -10.16 8.10
N VAL A 17 -0.90 -8.92 7.61
CA VAL A 17 -0.92 -8.63 6.17
C VAL A 17 0.35 -9.16 5.49
N GLY A 18 1.52 -8.93 6.09
CA GLY A 18 2.78 -9.45 5.59
C GLY A 18 2.79 -10.98 5.48
N THR A 19 2.27 -11.67 6.49
CA THR A 19 2.16 -13.14 6.47
C THR A 19 1.23 -13.62 5.36
N ILE A 20 0.09 -12.96 5.17
CA ILE A 20 -0.87 -13.30 4.11
C ILE A 20 -0.23 -13.10 2.74
N ILE A 21 0.42 -11.96 2.51
CA ILE A 21 1.07 -11.65 1.24
C ILE A 21 2.21 -12.63 0.94
N ILE A 22 3.05 -12.94 1.93
CA ILE A 22 4.16 -13.89 1.76
C ILE A 22 3.62 -15.29 1.45
N ARG A 23 2.58 -15.75 2.16
CA ARG A 23 1.95 -17.05 1.87
C ARG A 23 1.36 -17.12 0.48
N ASP A 24 0.66 -16.05 0.08
CA ASP A 24 0.06 -15.97 -1.25
C ASP A 24 1.14 -15.94 -2.34
N PHE A 25 2.21 -15.18 -2.14
CA PHE A 25 3.34 -15.11 -3.05
C PHE A 25 4.04 -16.46 -3.21
N ILE A 26 4.25 -17.20 -2.11
CA ILE A 26 4.87 -18.54 -2.16
C ILE A 26 3.96 -19.54 -2.85
N LYS A 27 2.65 -19.47 -2.60
CA LYS A 27 1.66 -20.39 -3.15
C LYS A 27 1.39 -20.17 -4.63
N ASN A 28 1.32 -18.89 -5.04
CA ASN A 28 0.95 -18.49 -6.41
C ASN A 28 2.17 -17.97 -7.20
N ARG A 29 3.36 -18.41 -6.86
CA ARG A 29 4.58 -17.99 -7.58
C ARG A 29 4.50 -18.50 -9.02
N GLU A 30 4.19 -17.62 -9.93
CA GLU A 30 4.27 -17.86 -11.36
C GLU A 30 5.74 -18.05 -11.74
N LYS A 31 6.09 -19.27 -12.12
CA LYS A 31 7.47 -19.67 -12.48
C LYS A 31 7.95 -19.06 -13.81
N ASP A 32 7.05 -18.51 -14.60
CA ASP A 32 7.31 -18.09 -15.97
C ASP A 32 7.57 -16.59 -16.16
N MET A 33 7.66 -15.82 -15.07
CA MET A 33 7.91 -14.39 -15.20
C MET A 33 9.39 -14.15 -15.55
N SER A 34 9.63 -13.51 -16.70
CA SER A 34 10.99 -13.12 -17.13
C SER A 34 11.69 -12.30 -16.07
N VAL A 35 12.99 -12.56 -15.86
CA VAL A 35 13.82 -11.80 -14.90
C VAL A 35 13.77 -10.29 -15.17
N LYS A 36 13.69 -9.88 -16.44
CA LYS A 36 13.52 -8.47 -16.82
C LYS A 36 12.23 -7.87 -16.29
N MET A 37 11.13 -8.64 -16.34
CA MET A 37 9.84 -8.21 -15.83
C MET A 37 9.85 -8.08 -14.30
N GLN A 38 10.50 -9.01 -13.61
CA GLN A 38 10.66 -8.94 -12.14
C GLN A 38 11.43 -7.70 -11.72
N VAL A 39 12.56 -7.43 -12.37
CA VAL A 39 13.38 -6.22 -12.10
C VAL A 39 12.58 -4.95 -12.38
N ALA A 40 11.81 -4.90 -13.46
CA ALA A 40 10.93 -3.78 -13.77
C ALA A 40 9.89 -3.53 -12.67
N HIS A 41 9.28 -4.57 -12.11
CA HIS A 41 8.34 -4.46 -10.99
C HIS A 41 9.01 -3.93 -9.72
N TYR A 42 10.23 -4.38 -9.40
CA TYR A 42 10.97 -3.87 -8.23
C TYR A 42 11.32 -2.40 -8.38
N ILE A 43 11.82 -1.98 -9.55
CA ILE A 43 12.15 -0.58 -9.84
C ILE A 43 10.89 0.28 -9.78
N LEU A 44 9.81 -0.17 -10.41
CA LEU A 44 8.53 0.52 -10.39
C LEU A 44 8.01 0.68 -8.95
N GLY A 45 8.03 -0.39 -8.16
CA GLY A 45 7.61 -0.36 -6.77
C GLY A 45 8.43 0.63 -5.95
N PHE A 46 9.74 0.66 -6.12
CA PHE A 46 10.61 1.61 -5.44
C PHE A 46 10.27 3.07 -5.81
N VAL A 47 10.20 3.37 -7.11
CA VAL A 47 9.91 4.72 -7.62
C VAL A 47 8.54 5.20 -7.16
N VAL A 48 7.53 4.34 -7.25
CA VAL A 48 6.15 4.67 -6.87
C VAL A 48 6.04 4.95 -5.38
N ASN A 49 6.64 4.10 -4.52
CA ASN A 49 6.63 4.33 -3.08
C ASN A 49 7.43 5.58 -2.68
N PHE A 50 8.51 5.89 -3.41
CA PHE A 50 9.26 7.13 -3.19
C PHE A 50 8.39 8.36 -3.47
N PHE A 51 7.65 8.39 -4.57
CA PHE A 51 6.72 9.48 -4.87
C PHE A 51 5.53 9.54 -3.90
N ASP A 52 5.08 8.40 -3.40
CA ASP A 52 4.04 8.33 -2.39
C ASP A 52 4.47 8.97 -1.08
N ALA A 53 5.68 8.67 -0.62
CA ALA A 53 6.28 9.29 0.56
C ALA A 53 6.45 10.82 0.42
N LEU A 54 6.64 11.33 -0.79
CA LEU A 54 6.66 12.77 -1.09
C LEU A 54 5.26 13.41 -1.12
N GLY A 55 4.18 12.64 -0.94
CA GLY A 55 2.81 13.14 -0.95
C GLY A 55 2.20 13.35 -2.34
N ILE A 56 2.87 12.89 -3.41
CA ILE A 56 2.37 13.02 -4.80
C ILE A 56 1.31 11.96 -5.10
N GLY A 57 1.32 10.86 -4.34
CA GLY A 57 0.44 9.71 -4.54
C GLY A 57 1.01 8.70 -5.54
N SER A 58 0.78 7.43 -5.25
CA SER A 58 1.30 6.30 -6.03
C SER A 58 0.35 5.80 -7.11
N PHE A 59 -0.94 6.14 -7.01
CA PHE A 59 -1.99 5.52 -7.83
C PHE A 59 -1.85 5.85 -9.32
N ALA A 60 -1.80 7.13 -9.67
CA ALA A 60 -1.75 7.56 -11.07
C ALA A 60 -0.47 7.10 -11.80
N PRO A 61 0.74 7.26 -11.22
CA PRO A 61 1.97 6.74 -11.83
C PRO A 61 1.96 5.23 -12.03
N THR A 62 1.40 4.48 -11.08
CA THR A 62 1.34 3.02 -11.16
C THR A 62 0.36 2.55 -12.23
N CYS A 63 -0.82 3.16 -12.31
CA CYS A 63 -1.79 2.87 -13.37
C CYS A 63 -1.20 3.17 -14.75
N ALA A 64 -0.52 4.30 -14.91
CA ALA A 64 0.12 4.68 -16.16
C ALA A 64 1.22 3.69 -16.57
N ALA A 65 2.03 3.24 -15.60
CA ALA A 65 3.07 2.26 -15.84
C ALA A 65 2.50 0.89 -16.22
N TYR A 66 1.48 0.40 -15.51
CA TYR A 66 0.85 -0.88 -15.83
C TYR A 66 0.18 -0.87 -17.21
N ALA A 67 -0.48 0.22 -17.56
CA ALA A 67 -1.07 0.39 -18.88
C ALA A 67 0.00 0.52 -19.99
N GLY A 68 1.05 1.30 -19.74
CA GLY A 68 2.12 1.53 -20.72
C GLY A 68 2.99 0.31 -21.00
N PHE A 69 3.31 -0.47 -19.98
CA PHE A 69 4.17 -1.67 -20.07
C PHE A 69 3.37 -2.96 -20.24
N LYS A 70 2.04 -2.90 -20.27
CA LYS A 70 1.14 -4.08 -20.35
C LYS A 70 1.51 -5.16 -19.33
N MET A 71 1.79 -4.75 -18.10
CA MET A 71 2.22 -5.64 -17.03
C MET A 71 1.09 -6.50 -16.45
N ILE A 72 -0.15 -6.11 -16.66
CA ILE A 72 -1.35 -6.78 -16.18
C ILE A 72 -2.32 -6.93 -17.34
N ASP A 73 -2.78 -8.16 -17.58
CA ASP A 73 -3.69 -8.49 -18.69
C ASP A 73 -5.14 -8.05 -18.43
N ASP A 74 -5.51 -7.83 -17.16
CA ASP A 74 -6.87 -7.45 -16.76
C ASP A 74 -6.84 -6.20 -15.88
N ASP A 75 -7.34 -5.10 -16.41
CA ASP A 75 -7.40 -3.80 -15.72
C ASP A 75 -8.16 -3.85 -14.39
N ARG A 76 -9.06 -4.81 -14.21
CA ARG A 76 -9.81 -5.01 -12.96
C ARG A 76 -8.93 -5.47 -11.81
N LYS A 77 -7.80 -6.09 -12.10
CA LYS A 77 -6.83 -6.57 -11.10
C LYS A 77 -5.89 -5.48 -10.63
N VAL A 78 -5.76 -4.39 -11.38
CA VAL A 78 -4.82 -3.30 -11.10
C VAL A 78 -5.02 -2.71 -9.70
N PRO A 79 -6.24 -2.30 -9.26
CA PRO A 79 -6.42 -1.73 -7.93
C PRO A 79 -6.04 -2.69 -6.80
N GLY A 80 -6.40 -3.97 -6.93
CA GLY A 80 -6.07 -4.98 -5.92
C GLY A 80 -4.57 -5.26 -5.82
N THR A 81 -3.89 -5.37 -6.95
CA THR A 81 -2.44 -5.58 -7.02
C THR A 81 -1.68 -4.38 -6.45
N MET A 82 -2.11 -3.17 -6.76
CA MET A 82 -1.54 -1.95 -6.22
C MET A 82 -1.68 -1.88 -4.70
N ASN A 83 -2.89 -2.09 -4.18
CA ASN A 83 -3.14 -2.05 -2.75
C ASN A 83 -2.32 -3.10 -1.99
N ALA A 84 -2.18 -4.30 -2.55
CA ALA A 84 -1.32 -5.33 -1.97
C ALA A 84 0.17 -4.93 -2.00
N GLY A 85 0.62 -4.32 -3.08
CA GLY A 85 2.01 -3.90 -3.25
C GLY A 85 2.44 -2.77 -2.33
N VAL A 86 1.54 -1.81 -2.05
CA VAL A 86 1.83 -0.66 -1.18
C VAL A 86 1.48 -0.90 0.29
N ALA A 87 0.76 -1.97 0.63
CA ALA A 87 0.30 -2.23 1.99
C ALA A 87 1.44 -2.26 3.03
N ILE A 88 2.53 -2.95 2.74
CA ILE A 88 3.68 -3.04 3.65
C ILE A 88 4.42 -1.70 3.75
N PRO A 89 4.83 -1.04 2.64
CA PRO A 89 5.47 0.27 2.70
C PRO A 89 4.66 1.32 3.47
N VAL A 90 3.36 1.40 3.21
CA VAL A 90 2.47 2.36 3.89
C VAL A 90 2.40 2.15 5.40
N ILE A 91 2.43 0.90 5.87
CA ILE A 91 2.46 0.61 7.30
C ILE A 91 3.79 1.08 7.93
N PHE A 92 4.93 0.83 7.27
CA PHE A 92 6.23 1.35 7.71
C PHE A 92 6.26 2.88 7.72
N GLU A 93 5.73 3.50 6.69
CA GLU A 93 5.59 4.96 6.61
C GLU A 93 4.74 5.51 7.75
N ALA A 94 3.58 4.91 8.02
CA ALA A 94 2.73 5.28 9.14
C ALA A 94 3.44 5.17 10.50
N LEU A 95 4.21 4.09 10.71
CA LEU A 95 5.01 3.90 11.93
C LEU A 95 6.09 4.97 12.08
N LEU A 96 6.79 5.31 10.99
CA LEU A 96 7.80 6.36 10.99
C LEU A 96 7.18 7.74 11.28
N PHE A 97 6.06 8.08 10.64
CA PHE A 97 5.38 9.35 10.88
C PHE A 97 4.86 9.48 12.31
N ILE A 98 4.29 8.42 12.88
CA ILE A 98 3.80 8.44 14.27
C ILE A 98 4.95 8.62 15.27
N THR A 99 6.15 8.12 14.94
CA THR A 99 7.33 8.29 15.80
C THR A 99 8.03 9.63 15.60
N ALA A 100 8.02 10.17 14.38
CA ALA A 100 8.73 11.40 14.03
C ALA A 100 7.90 12.67 14.28
N VAL A 101 6.57 12.58 14.24
CA VAL A 101 5.66 13.71 14.38
C VAL A 101 4.72 13.48 15.56
N GLU A 102 4.56 14.50 16.42
CA GLU A 102 3.56 14.45 17.48
C GLU A 102 2.15 14.52 16.88
N VAL A 103 1.54 13.37 16.67
CA VAL A 103 0.17 13.28 16.15
C VAL A 103 -0.82 13.41 17.30
N LYS A 104 -1.62 14.49 17.27
CA LYS A 104 -2.71 14.67 18.21
C LYS A 104 -3.86 13.74 17.87
N LEU A 105 -4.23 12.86 18.79
CA LEU A 105 -5.36 11.94 18.63
C LEU A 105 -6.66 12.63 18.26
N THR A 106 -6.88 13.85 18.78
CA THR A 106 -8.05 14.68 18.47
C THR A 106 -8.18 15.03 16.99
N THR A 107 -7.07 15.06 16.27
CA THR A 107 -7.05 15.29 14.81
C THR A 107 -7.09 13.98 14.03
N LEU A 108 -6.39 12.96 14.53
CA LEU A 108 -6.29 11.67 13.86
C LEU A 108 -7.64 10.95 13.77
N VAL A 109 -8.40 10.91 14.87
CA VAL A 109 -9.68 10.19 14.92
C VAL A 109 -10.70 10.73 13.91
N PRO A 110 -10.98 12.05 13.84
CA PRO A 110 -11.87 12.57 12.83
C PRO A 110 -11.40 12.33 11.40
N MET A 111 -10.10 12.43 11.14
CA MET A 111 -9.54 12.17 9.80
C MET A 111 -9.79 10.73 9.37
N VAL A 112 -9.52 9.77 10.24
CA VAL A 112 -9.75 8.34 9.96
C VAL A 112 -11.24 8.06 9.72
N LEU A 113 -12.12 8.61 10.56
CA LEU A 113 -13.57 8.44 10.40
C LEU A 113 -14.06 9.05 9.08
N CYS A 114 -13.63 10.25 8.75
CA CYS A 114 -13.96 10.88 7.46
C CYS A 114 -13.43 10.07 6.27
N GLY A 115 -12.23 9.52 6.38
CA GLY A 115 -11.66 8.64 5.35
C GLY A 115 -12.47 7.37 5.14
N ILE A 116 -12.90 6.71 6.21
CA ILE A 116 -13.75 5.51 6.15
C ILE A 116 -15.10 5.85 5.52
N ILE A 117 -15.76 6.91 5.98
CA ILE A 117 -17.06 7.35 5.45
C ILE A 117 -16.92 7.72 3.96
N GLY A 118 -15.89 8.51 3.62
CA GLY A 118 -15.61 8.91 2.24
C GLY A 118 -15.37 7.72 1.31
N SER A 119 -14.63 6.72 1.79
CA SER A 119 -14.39 5.48 1.04
C SER A 119 -15.66 4.68 0.83
N LEU A 120 -16.50 4.51 1.86
CA LEU A 120 -17.77 3.80 1.75
C LEU A 120 -18.77 4.51 0.82
N VAL A 121 -18.81 5.83 0.87
CA VAL A 121 -19.67 6.64 -0.03
C VAL A 121 -19.13 6.59 -1.45
N GLY A 122 -17.80 6.75 -1.63
CA GLY A 122 -17.16 6.74 -2.94
C GLY A 122 -17.30 5.41 -3.69
N THR A 123 -17.30 4.28 -3.00
CA THR A 123 -17.49 2.96 -3.62
C THR A 123 -18.91 2.69 -4.08
N ARG A 124 -19.89 3.46 -3.60
CA ARG A 124 -21.30 3.33 -4.04
C ARG A 124 -21.65 4.19 -5.27
N PHE A 125 -20.83 5.17 -5.57
CA PHE A 125 -21.00 6.05 -6.72
C PHE A 125 -19.93 5.75 -7.78
#